data_459bb06bfba3c9d09be9b1de37e21d2c
#
_entry.id   459bb06bfba3c9d09be9b1de37e21d2c
#
_cell.length_a   1.000
_cell.length_b   1.000
_cell.length_c   1.000
_cell.angle_alpha   90.00
_cell.angle_beta   90.00
_cell.angle_gamma   90.00
#
_symmetry.space_group_name_H-M   'P 1'
#
loop_
_entity.id
_entity.type
_entity.pdbx_description
1 polymer ?
#
loop_
_entity_poly.entity_id
_entity_poly.type
_entity_poly.pdbx_seq_one_letter_code
_entity_poly.pdbx_strand_id
1 'polypeptide(L)'
;MEPDRQADIAALDSTLTTVERVLDVDGLRSRIEKLEHEASDPKLWDDQANAQRVTSELSHTQGELRRIEELRQRLDDLPVLYELAAEEGADSQEEALAEADAELKALRADIEAAEVRTLLSGEYDEREALVTIRSGAGGVDAADWAEMLMRMYIRWAEQHK
;
A
#
# COMPACT_ATOMS: atom_id res chain seq x y z
N MET A 1 -16.79 23.58 0.71
CA MET A 1 -16.66 22.21 1.26
C MET A 1 -17.20 22.20 2.69
N GLU A 2 -17.96 21.17 3.07
CA GLU A 2 -18.52 21.03 4.41
C GLU A 2 -17.42 20.85 5.48
N PRO A 3 -17.62 21.35 6.73
CA PRO A 3 -16.60 21.26 7.79
C PRO A 3 -16.14 19.84 8.10
N ASP A 4 -17.05 18.86 8.02
CA ASP A 4 -16.74 17.45 8.29
C ASP A 4 -15.77 16.86 7.25
N ARG A 5 -15.98 17.14 5.97
CA ARG A 5 -15.10 16.71 4.89
C ARG A 5 -13.71 17.33 5.01
N GLN A 6 -13.65 18.59 5.40
CA GLN A 6 -12.39 19.29 5.63
C GLN A 6 -11.60 18.70 6.80
N ALA A 7 -12.29 18.33 7.88
CA ALA A 7 -11.69 17.66 9.03
C ALA A 7 -11.18 16.27 8.68
N ASP A 8 -11.92 15.51 7.87
CA ASP A 8 -11.53 14.20 7.37
C ASP A 8 -10.25 14.27 6.52
N ILE A 9 -10.19 15.19 5.55
CA ILE A 9 -9.00 15.40 4.71
C ILE A 9 -7.79 15.78 5.57
N ALA A 10 -7.95 16.67 6.55
CA ALA A 10 -6.88 17.07 7.46
C ALA A 10 -6.37 15.90 8.33
N ALA A 11 -7.28 15.02 8.78
CA ALA A 11 -6.91 13.82 9.52
C ALA A 11 -6.11 12.84 8.65
N LEU A 12 -6.54 12.62 7.41
CA LEU A 12 -5.81 11.77 6.45
C LEU A 12 -4.44 12.34 6.10
N ASP A 13 -4.32 13.66 5.93
CA ASP A 13 -3.05 14.34 5.69
C ASP A 13 -2.06 14.13 6.85
N SER A 14 -2.53 14.24 8.09
CA SER A 14 -1.71 13.96 9.27
C SER A 14 -1.22 12.51 9.32
N THR A 15 -2.09 11.55 9.01
CA THR A 15 -1.75 10.13 8.97
C THR A 15 -0.74 9.85 7.86
N LEU A 16 -1.00 10.32 6.65
CA LEU A 16 -0.10 10.10 5.50
C LEU A 16 1.27 10.76 5.72
N THR A 17 1.31 11.97 6.28
CA THR A 17 2.57 12.64 6.67
C THR A 17 3.37 11.81 7.68
N THR A 18 2.69 11.11 8.59
CA THR A 18 3.36 10.21 9.54
C THR A 18 3.93 8.99 8.84
N VAL A 19 3.18 8.39 7.92
CA VAL A 19 3.61 7.27 7.08
C VAL A 19 4.84 7.65 6.26
N GLU A 20 4.81 8.80 5.56
CA GLU A 20 5.91 9.33 4.75
C GLU A 20 7.20 9.53 5.57
N ARG A 21 7.06 10.04 6.77
CA ARG A 21 8.19 10.24 7.70
C ARG A 21 8.78 8.93 8.18
N VAL A 22 7.96 7.93 8.50
CA VAL A 22 8.43 6.61 8.99
C VAL A 22 9.12 5.84 7.86
N LEU A 23 8.60 5.93 6.63
CA LEU A 23 9.19 5.31 5.44
C LEU A 23 10.44 6.04 4.94
N ASP A 24 10.73 7.23 5.46
CA ASP A 24 11.86 8.05 5.00
C ASP A 24 11.87 8.24 3.47
N VAL A 25 10.83 8.90 2.96
CA VAL A 25 10.63 9.10 1.51
C VAL A 25 11.87 9.68 0.82
N ASP A 26 12.59 10.59 1.46
CA ASP A 26 13.82 11.15 0.90
C ASP A 26 14.97 10.14 0.88
N GLY A 27 15.02 9.26 1.90
CA GLY A 27 15.92 8.10 1.91
C GLY A 27 15.61 7.11 0.80
N LEU A 28 14.32 6.82 0.53
CA LEU A 28 13.90 5.98 -0.60
C LEU A 28 14.34 6.58 -1.94
N ARG A 29 14.14 7.88 -2.18
CA ARG A 29 14.61 8.56 -3.40
C ARG A 29 16.12 8.45 -3.57
N SER A 30 16.88 8.72 -2.50
CA SER A 30 18.35 8.59 -2.54
C SER A 30 18.80 7.14 -2.77
N ARG A 31 18.03 6.16 -2.27
CA ARG A 31 18.31 4.73 -2.51
C ARG A 31 18.05 4.36 -3.97
N ILE A 32 16.96 4.84 -4.56
CA ILE A 32 16.62 4.63 -5.97
C ILE A 32 17.73 5.18 -6.86
N GLU A 33 18.18 6.42 -6.65
CA GLU A 33 19.27 7.02 -7.43
C GLU A 33 20.56 6.18 -7.40
N LYS A 34 20.92 5.63 -6.23
CA LYS A 34 22.09 4.76 -6.10
C LYS A 34 21.91 3.45 -6.85
N LEU A 35 20.74 2.82 -6.72
CA LEU A 35 20.43 1.56 -7.40
C LEU A 35 20.33 1.74 -8.92
N GLU A 36 19.80 2.85 -9.41
CA GLU A 36 19.79 3.21 -10.83
C GLU A 36 21.20 3.42 -11.37
N HIS A 37 22.06 4.07 -10.60
CA HIS A 37 23.46 4.22 -10.98
C HIS A 37 24.19 2.86 -11.03
N GLU A 38 23.96 1.99 -10.04
CA GLU A 38 24.51 0.63 -10.02
C GLU A 38 23.95 -0.21 -11.18
N ALA A 39 22.65 -0.10 -11.48
CA ALA A 39 22.00 -0.82 -12.59
C ALA A 39 22.50 -0.34 -13.98
N SER A 40 22.99 0.86 -14.09
CA SER A 40 23.55 1.43 -15.32
C SER A 40 24.98 0.96 -15.63
N ASP A 41 25.68 0.34 -14.66
CA ASP A 41 27.03 -0.19 -14.88
C ASP A 41 26.97 -1.46 -15.73
N PRO A 42 27.61 -1.49 -16.92
CA PRO A 42 27.65 -2.71 -17.76
C PRO A 42 28.24 -3.93 -17.04
N LYS A 43 29.14 -3.72 -16.07
CA LYS A 43 29.76 -4.80 -15.29
C LYS A 43 28.82 -5.49 -14.35
N LEU A 44 27.67 -4.88 -14.01
CA LEU A 44 26.66 -5.50 -13.17
C LEU A 44 26.20 -6.84 -13.78
N TRP A 45 26.11 -6.92 -15.10
CA TRP A 45 25.62 -8.08 -15.84
C TRP A 45 26.60 -9.23 -15.92
N ASP A 46 27.87 -9.02 -15.52
CA ASP A 46 28.88 -10.08 -15.42
C ASP A 46 28.57 -11.03 -14.22
N ASP A 47 27.82 -10.54 -13.20
CA ASP A 47 27.33 -11.32 -12.06
C ASP A 47 25.78 -11.34 -12.06
N GLN A 48 25.21 -12.43 -12.57
CA GLN A 48 23.76 -12.58 -12.68
C GLN A 48 23.03 -12.50 -11.32
N ALA A 49 23.63 -13.05 -10.26
CA ALA A 49 23.01 -13.04 -8.93
C ALA A 49 22.96 -11.61 -8.37
N ASN A 50 24.05 -10.84 -8.52
CA ASN A 50 24.08 -9.45 -8.13
C ASN A 50 23.15 -8.58 -8.98
N ALA A 51 23.11 -8.79 -10.29
CA ALA A 51 22.20 -8.08 -11.19
C ALA A 51 20.72 -8.30 -10.80
N GLN A 52 20.36 -9.54 -10.50
CA GLN A 52 19.01 -9.87 -10.03
C GLN A 52 18.68 -9.19 -8.68
N ARG A 53 19.62 -9.19 -7.74
CA ARG A 53 19.46 -8.49 -6.45
C ARG A 53 19.21 -7.00 -6.64
N VAL A 54 20.08 -6.31 -7.40
CA VAL A 54 20.01 -4.86 -7.64
C VAL A 54 18.71 -4.48 -8.35
N THR A 55 18.35 -5.18 -9.42
CA THR A 55 17.14 -4.89 -10.19
C THR A 55 15.87 -5.19 -9.42
N SER A 56 15.85 -6.25 -8.60
CA SER A 56 14.72 -6.58 -7.74
C SER A 56 14.54 -5.52 -6.64
N GLU A 57 15.63 -5.12 -5.98
CA GLU A 57 15.61 -4.08 -4.95
C GLU A 57 15.19 -2.72 -5.54
N LEU A 58 15.69 -2.35 -6.72
CA LEU A 58 15.29 -1.14 -7.42
C LEU A 58 13.78 -1.13 -7.71
N SER A 59 13.27 -2.22 -8.28
CA SER A 59 11.85 -2.34 -8.62
C SER A 59 10.95 -2.25 -7.37
N HIS A 60 11.36 -2.90 -6.27
CA HIS A 60 10.65 -2.86 -5.00
C HIS A 60 10.61 -1.44 -4.43
N THR A 61 11.78 -0.79 -4.30
CA THR A 61 11.90 0.56 -3.75
C THR A 61 11.15 1.60 -4.59
N GLN A 62 11.21 1.50 -5.92
CA GLN A 62 10.42 2.36 -6.82
C GLN A 62 8.92 2.12 -6.67
N GLY A 63 8.50 0.86 -6.48
CA GLY A 63 7.10 0.52 -6.26
C GLY A 63 6.56 1.06 -4.94
N GLU A 64 7.38 1.05 -3.89
CA GLU A 64 7.04 1.60 -2.59
C GLU A 64 6.89 3.13 -2.65
N LEU A 65 7.89 3.84 -3.20
CA LEU A 65 7.83 5.28 -3.40
C LEU A 65 6.62 5.70 -4.21
N ARG A 66 6.37 5.03 -5.34
CA ARG A 66 5.23 5.34 -6.22
C ARG A 66 3.90 5.24 -5.49
N ARG A 67 3.68 4.18 -4.69
CA ARG A 67 2.44 4.03 -3.92
C ARG A 67 2.18 5.19 -2.97
N ILE A 68 3.21 5.67 -2.29
CA ILE A 68 3.08 6.80 -1.37
C ILE A 68 2.83 8.11 -2.12
N GLU A 69 3.55 8.34 -3.22
CA GLU A 69 3.35 9.52 -4.07
C GLU A 69 1.94 9.54 -4.70
N GLU A 70 1.41 8.38 -5.10
CA GLU A 70 0.02 8.26 -5.59
C GLU A 70 -1.01 8.60 -4.50
N LEU A 71 -0.81 8.13 -3.26
CA LEU A 71 -1.70 8.48 -2.14
C LEU A 71 -1.65 9.98 -1.84
N ARG A 72 -0.46 10.58 -1.85
CA ARG A 72 -0.27 12.02 -1.65
C ARG A 72 -0.97 12.82 -2.74
N GLN A 73 -0.77 12.47 -4.00
CA GLN A 73 -1.40 13.14 -5.13
C GLN A 73 -2.93 13.09 -5.03
N ARG A 74 -3.50 11.92 -4.77
CA ARG A 74 -4.95 11.76 -4.62
C ARG A 74 -5.50 12.59 -3.46
N LEU A 75 -4.77 12.68 -2.34
CA LEU A 75 -5.16 13.50 -1.21
C LEU A 75 -5.14 15.00 -1.53
N ASP A 76 -4.10 15.45 -2.24
CA ASP A 76 -3.95 16.85 -2.67
C ASP A 76 -4.99 17.24 -3.72
N ASP A 77 -5.47 16.30 -4.54
CA ASP A 77 -6.50 16.51 -5.55
C ASP A 77 -7.93 16.55 -4.98
N LEU A 78 -8.19 15.95 -3.80
CA LEU A 78 -9.52 15.91 -3.20
C LEU A 78 -10.18 17.28 -3.01
N PRO A 79 -9.52 18.33 -2.47
CA PRO A 79 -10.11 19.66 -2.36
C PRO A 79 -10.55 20.21 -3.71
N VAL A 80 -9.77 19.98 -4.77
CA VAL A 80 -10.07 20.42 -6.14
C VAL A 80 -11.30 19.68 -6.68
N LEU A 81 -11.43 18.37 -6.43
CA LEU A 81 -12.61 17.61 -6.81
C LEU A 81 -13.88 18.17 -6.17
N TYR A 82 -13.84 18.52 -4.87
CA TYR A 82 -14.97 19.14 -4.18
C TYR A 82 -15.28 20.56 -4.69
N GLU A 83 -14.28 21.34 -5.07
CA GLU A 83 -14.47 22.67 -5.69
C GLU A 83 -15.14 22.54 -7.05
N LEU A 84 -14.67 21.65 -7.90
CA LEU A 84 -15.28 21.37 -9.20
C LEU A 84 -16.72 20.88 -9.05
N ALA A 85 -16.98 19.95 -8.14
CA ALA A 85 -18.33 19.46 -7.86
C ALA A 85 -19.26 20.58 -7.37
N ALA A 86 -18.75 21.60 -6.65
CA ALA A 86 -19.55 22.73 -6.21
C ALA A 86 -19.87 23.73 -7.34
N GLU A 87 -19.07 23.77 -8.39
CA GLU A 87 -19.26 24.62 -9.58
C GLU A 87 -20.18 23.99 -10.62
N GLU A 88 -20.46 22.68 -10.52
CA GLU A 88 -21.39 21.97 -11.40
C GLU A 88 -22.83 22.53 -11.30
N GLY A 89 -23.59 22.37 -12.38
CA GLY A 89 -25.02 22.73 -12.41
C GLY A 89 -25.83 21.81 -11.48
N ALA A 90 -26.98 22.31 -11.00
CA ALA A 90 -27.79 21.61 -9.99
C ALA A 90 -28.13 20.15 -10.33
N ASP A 91 -28.22 19.81 -11.61
CA ASP A 91 -28.57 18.46 -12.07
C ASP A 91 -27.41 17.45 -11.96
N SER A 92 -26.13 17.91 -12.00
CA SER A 92 -24.92 17.08 -11.93
C SER A 92 -24.15 17.22 -10.62
N GLN A 93 -24.45 18.24 -9.83
CA GLN A 93 -23.74 18.54 -8.58
C GLN A 93 -23.84 17.40 -7.56
N GLU A 94 -25.02 16.79 -7.39
CA GLU A 94 -25.19 15.69 -6.42
C GLU A 94 -24.37 14.46 -6.81
N GLU A 95 -24.32 14.15 -8.12
CA GLU A 95 -23.52 13.03 -8.64
C GLU A 95 -22.02 13.29 -8.48
N ALA A 96 -21.54 14.50 -8.82
CA ALA A 96 -20.14 14.88 -8.65
C ALA A 96 -19.69 14.89 -7.19
N LEU A 97 -20.55 15.35 -6.27
CA LEU A 97 -20.26 15.27 -4.82
C LEU A 97 -20.22 13.83 -4.33
N ALA A 98 -21.10 12.95 -4.82
CA ALA A 98 -21.11 11.54 -4.46
C ALA A 98 -19.83 10.82 -4.96
N GLU A 99 -19.32 11.20 -6.14
CA GLU A 99 -18.05 10.70 -6.67
C GLU A 99 -16.86 11.16 -5.80
N ALA A 100 -16.79 12.43 -5.41
CA ALA A 100 -15.76 12.94 -4.50
C ALA A 100 -15.81 12.29 -3.13
N ASP A 101 -17.01 12.03 -2.58
CA ASP A 101 -17.18 11.30 -1.31
C ASP A 101 -16.75 9.82 -1.43
N ALA A 102 -17.00 9.19 -2.57
CA ALA A 102 -16.52 7.83 -2.83
C ALA A 102 -14.99 7.77 -2.91
N GLU A 103 -14.35 8.76 -3.55
CA GLU A 103 -12.89 8.87 -3.61
C GLU A 103 -12.28 9.13 -2.22
N LEU A 104 -12.86 10.02 -1.40
CA LEU A 104 -12.43 10.24 -0.02
C LEU A 104 -12.48 8.95 0.79
N LYS A 105 -13.55 8.16 0.65
CA LYS A 105 -13.71 6.88 1.35
C LYS A 105 -12.69 5.84 0.88
N ALA A 106 -12.44 5.74 -0.42
CA ALA A 106 -11.45 4.83 -0.98
C ALA A 106 -10.04 5.20 -0.52
N LEU A 107 -9.69 6.48 -0.61
CA LEU A 107 -8.39 6.99 -0.18
C LEU A 107 -8.16 6.78 1.32
N ARG A 108 -9.18 6.93 2.16
CA ARG A 108 -9.10 6.61 3.59
C ARG A 108 -8.68 5.16 3.81
N ALA A 109 -9.36 4.21 3.16
CA ALA A 109 -9.03 2.80 3.28
C ALA A 109 -7.60 2.48 2.81
N ASP A 110 -7.14 3.13 1.73
CA ASP A 110 -5.79 2.95 1.19
C ASP A 110 -4.72 3.53 2.13
N ILE A 111 -4.95 4.70 2.73
CA ILE A 111 -4.03 5.32 3.72
C ILE A 111 -3.97 4.50 5.00
N GLU A 112 -5.10 4.02 5.52
CA GLU A 112 -5.15 3.13 6.69
C GLU A 112 -4.38 1.83 6.42
N ALA A 113 -4.53 1.25 5.23
CA ALA A 113 -3.76 0.07 4.82
C ALA A 113 -2.25 0.35 4.71
N ALA A 114 -1.86 1.54 4.23
CA ALA A 114 -0.47 1.97 4.17
C ALA A 114 0.11 2.18 5.58
N GLU A 115 -0.65 2.78 6.51
CA GLU A 115 -0.26 2.95 7.91
C GLU A 115 0.01 1.60 8.58
N VAL A 116 -0.93 0.64 8.45
CA VAL A 116 -0.75 -0.72 9.01
C VAL A 116 0.49 -1.39 8.42
N ARG A 117 0.71 -1.29 7.11
CA ARG A 117 1.89 -1.86 6.45
C ARG A 117 3.19 -1.23 6.96
N THR A 118 3.20 0.08 7.18
CA THR A 118 4.36 0.82 7.71
C THR A 118 4.67 0.42 9.16
N LEU A 119 3.65 0.16 9.97
CA LEU A 119 3.81 -0.32 11.34
C LEU A 119 4.32 -1.78 11.40
N LEU A 120 4.10 -2.57 10.34
CA LEU A 120 4.52 -3.97 10.22
C LEU A 120 5.78 -4.11 9.35
N SER A 121 6.62 -3.08 9.23
CA SER A 121 7.85 -3.07 8.43
C SER A 121 9.07 -3.65 9.18
N GLY A 122 8.93 -4.78 9.85
CA GLY A 122 10.04 -5.51 10.48
C GLY A 122 10.91 -6.22 9.43
N GLU A 123 12.16 -6.52 9.78
CA GLU A 123 13.15 -7.19 8.90
C GLU A 123 12.63 -8.49 8.24
N TYR A 124 11.62 -9.12 8.83
CA TYR A 124 11.06 -10.40 8.39
C TYR A 124 9.66 -10.28 7.77
N ASP A 125 9.01 -9.13 7.84
CA ASP A 125 7.60 -8.96 7.46
C ASP A 125 7.39 -9.08 5.93
N GLU A 126 8.44 -8.85 5.14
CA GLU A 126 8.43 -9.03 3.68
C GLU A 126 8.87 -10.43 3.22
N ARG A 127 9.25 -11.31 4.16
CA ARG A 127 9.70 -12.66 3.80
C ARG A 127 8.54 -13.62 3.64
N GLU A 128 8.72 -14.60 2.78
CA GLU A 128 7.79 -15.71 2.64
C GLU A 128 7.62 -16.44 3.97
N ALA A 129 6.36 -16.70 4.35
CA ALA A 129 6.02 -17.43 5.55
C ALA A 129 5.66 -18.88 5.23
N LEU A 130 6.30 -19.83 5.93
CA LEU A 130 5.89 -21.23 5.92
C LEU A 130 4.86 -21.47 7.01
N VAL A 131 3.59 -21.66 6.62
CA VAL A 131 2.50 -21.96 7.56
C VAL A 131 2.32 -23.47 7.68
N THR A 132 2.50 -24.01 8.87
CA THR A 132 2.28 -25.43 9.17
C THR A 132 1.08 -25.60 10.10
N ILE A 133 0.04 -26.30 9.66
CA ILE A 133 -1.14 -26.63 10.46
C ILE A 133 -1.05 -28.10 10.86
N ARG A 134 -1.13 -28.36 12.16
CA ARG A 134 -1.06 -29.73 12.70
C ARG A 134 -2.32 -30.02 13.52
N SER A 135 -2.93 -31.16 13.27
CA SER A 135 -3.96 -31.66 14.17
C SER A 135 -3.36 -32.04 15.51
N GLY A 136 -4.00 -31.61 16.61
CA GLY A 136 -3.66 -32.03 17.97
C GLY A 136 -4.28 -33.39 18.33
N ALA A 137 -4.41 -33.69 19.63
CA ALA A 137 -5.14 -34.84 20.10
C ALA A 137 -6.64 -34.66 19.83
N GLY A 138 -7.26 -35.51 19.01
CA GLY A 138 -8.68 -35.37 18.63
C GLY A 138 -9.15 -36.31 17.50
N GLY A 139 -8.31 -37.22 17.06
CA GLY A 139 -8.68 -38.20 16.04
C GLY A 139 -9.03 -37.57 14.68
N VAL A 140 -10.03 -38.14 13.98
CA VAL A 140 -10.46 -37.75 12.63
C VAL A 140 -10.99 -36.32 12.61
N ASP A 141 -11.78 -35.90 13.59
CA ASP A 141 -12.39 -34.56 13.65
C ASP A 141 -11.32 -33.45 13.75
N ALA A 142 -10.22 -33.70 14.48
CA ALA A 142 -9.11 -32.75 14.55
C ALA A 142 -8.32 -32.66 13.24
N ALA A 143 -8.21 -33.75 12.49
CA ALA A 143 -7.60 -33.77 11.17
C ALA A 143 -8.47 -33.00 10.14
N ASP A 144 -9.77 -33.22 10.16
CA ASP A 144 -10.72 -32.50 9.29
C ASP A 144 -10.73 -31.00 9.58
N TRP A 145 -10.66 -30.61 10.85
CA TRP A 145 -10.53 -29.21 11.25
C TRP A 145 -9.25 -28.57 10.74
N ALA A 146 -8.11 -29.26 10.85
CA ALA A 146 -6.85 -28.79 10.33
C ALA A 146 -6.88 -28.58 8.81
N GLU A 147 -7.55 -29.48 8.06
CA GLU A 147 -7.76 -29.34 6.62
C GLU A 147 -8.66 -28.14 6.28
N MET A 148 -9.72 -27.91 7.05
CA MET A 148 -10.57 -26.72 6.89
C MET A 148 -9.77 -25.42 7.09
N LEU A 149 -8.93 -25.34 8.12
CA LEU A 149 -8.07 -24.19 8.37
C LEU A 149 -7.06 -23.99 7.24
N MET A 150 -6.45 -25.06 6.74
CA MET A 150 -5.52 -24.97 5.59
C MET A 150 -6.21 -24.37 4.37
N ARG A 151 -7.42 -24.84 4.03
CA ARG A 151 -8.21 -24.28 2.92
C ARG A 151 -8.56 -22.81 3.14
N MET A 152 -8.88 -22.41 4.37
CA MET A 152 -9.15 -21.02 4.74
C MET A 152 -7.93 -20.13 4.47
N TYR A 153 -6.74 -20.52 4.94
CA TYR A 153 -5.50 -19.76 4.73
C TYR A 153 -5.08 -19.70 3.26
N ILE A 154 -5.25 -20.80 2.50
CA ILE A 154 -4.97 -20.80 1.04
C ILE A 154 -5.86 -19.77 0.34
N ARG A 155 -7.16 -19.77 0.60
CA ARG A 155 -8.10 -18.80 0.00
C ARG A 155 -7.79 -17.36 0.42
N TRP A 156 -7.42 -17.17 1.68
CA TRP A 156 -7.02 -15.85 2.16
C TRP A 156 -5.78 -15.35 1.42
N ALA A 157 -4.75 -16.18 1.28
CA ALA A 157 -3.52 -15.83 0.57
C ALA A 157 -3.78 -15.54 -0.93
N GLU A 158 -4.66 -16.30 -1.60
CA GLU A 158 -5.07 -16.06 -2.99
C GLU A 158 -5.75 -14.68 -3.18
N GLN A 159 -6.48 -14.21 -2.17
CA GLN A 159 -7.17 -12.90 -2.19
C GLN A 159 -6.26 -11.72 -1.86
N HIS A 160 -5.18 -11.96 -1.12
CA HIS A 160 -4.32 -10.90 -0.58
C HIS A 160 -2.91 -10.86 -1.22
N LYS A 161 -2.76 -11.34 -2.46
CA LYS A 161 -1.54 -11.45 -3.28
C LYS A 161 -0.34 -10.64 -2.81
#